data_cac02a9876c841616af943654f32340d
#
_entry.id   cac02a9876c841616af943654f32340d
#
_cell.length_a   1.000
_cell.length_b   1.000
_cell.length_c   1.000
_cell.angle_alpha   90.00
_cell.angle_beta   90.00
_cell.angle_gamma   90.00
#
_symmetry.space_group_name_H-M   'P 1'
#
loop_
_entity.id
_entity.type
_entity.pdbx_description
1 polymer ?
#
loop_
_entity_poly.entity_id
_entity_poly.type
_entity_poly.pdbx_seq_one_letter_code
_entity_poly.pdbx_strand_id
1 'polypeptide(L)'
;VRYADPVLVLVAVAVLAPVPWRLLTSGGREILEAAPPAEVSRGIEAEARRVAGEFGLGEPIVRATKLGALYVEVDYLVGAGEWDVSEEDKVRRSLIAGLDPLGYDVWANVELTTDPDLAY
;
A
#
# COMPACT_ATOMS: atom_id res chain seq x y z
N VAL A 1 35.05 41.13 -18.10
CA VAL A 1 34.01 41.21 -17.08
C VAL A 1 32.62 40.92 -17.65
N ARG A 2 32.39 41.25 -18.91
CA ARG A 2 31.13 41.07 -19.60
C ARG A 2 30.66 39.60 -19.67
N TYR A 3 31.60 38.65 -19.66
CA TYR A 3 31.33 37.22 -19.81
C TYR A 3 31.50 36.46 -18.51
N ALA A 4 31.95 37.08 -17.45
CA ALA A 4 32.18 36.48 -16.16
C ALA A 4 30.87 36.08 -15.48
N ASP A 5 29.84 36.92 -15.51
CA ASP A 5 28.55 36.67 -14.89
C ASP A 5 27.80 35.51 -15.55
N PRO A 6 27.67 35.46 -16.89
CA PRO A 6 27.04 34.29 -17.52
C PRO A 6 27.78 32.98 -17.29
N VAL A 7 29.11 33.02 -17.27
CA VAL A 7 29.92 31.82 -16.98
C VAL A 7 29.72 31.35 -15.55
N LEU A 8 29.70 32.27 -14.58
CA LEU A 8 29.44 31.97 -13.18
C LEU A 8 28.06 31.36 -12.98
N VAL A 9 27.03 31.86 -13.66
CA VAL A 9 25.68 31.32 -13.60
C VAL A 9 25.64 29.91 -14.19
N LEU A 10 26.28 29.68 -15.32
CA LEU A 10 26.35 28.34 -15.93
C LEU A 10 27.07 27.33 -15.04
N VAL A 11 28.17 27.73 -14.40
CA VAL A 11 28.89 26.90 -13.46
C VAL A 11 28.04 26.59 -12.24
N ALA A 12 27.35 27.59 -11.68
CA ALA A 12 26.46 27.39 -10.54
C ALA A 12 25.32 26.40 -10.87
N VAL A 13 24.69 26.52 -12.03
CA VAL A 13 23.67 25.63 -12.50
C VAL A 13 24.20 24.20 -12.68
N ALA A 14 25.39 24.07 -13.30
CA ALA A 14 26.04 22.79 -13.51
C ALA A 14 26.41 22.08 -12.20
N VAL A 15 26.79 22.85 -11.17
CA VAL A 15 27.14 22.32 -9.84
C VAL A 15 25.88 21.96 -9.03
N LEU A 16 24.84 22.80 -9.09
CA LEU A 16 23.64 22.65 -8.26
C LEU A 16 22.56 21.74 -8.88
N ALA A 17 22.52 21.61 -10.21
CA ALA A 17 21.51 20.83 -10.91
C ALA A 17 21.47 19.33 -10.49
N PRO A 18 22.61 18.64 -10.26
CA PRO A 18 22.57 17.25 -9.81
C PRO A 18 21.89 17.03 -8.45
N VAL A 19 21.90 18.01 -7.56
CA VAL A 19 21.31 17.89 -6.23
C VAL A 19 19.79 17.70 -6.28
N PRO A 20 19.02 18.58 -6.97
CA PRO A 20 17.57 18.34 -7.13
C PRO A 20 17.25 17.04 -7.84
N TRP A 21 18.05 16.65 -8.82
CA TRP A 21 17.87 15.40 -9.55
C TRP A 21 18.03 14.18 -8.62
N ARG A 22 19.05 14.19 -7.77
CA ARG A 22 19.28 13.13 -6.80
C ARG A 22 18.14 13.04 -5.79
N LEU A 23 17.64 14.18 -5.30
CA LEU A 23 16.50 14.24 -4.39
C LEU A 23 15.24 13.69 -5.06
N LEU A 24 15.00 14.05 -6.31
CA LEU A 24 13.85 13.58 -7.06
C LEU A 24 13.90 12.07 -7.31
N THR A 25 15.07 11.55 -7.68
CA THR A 25 15.22 10.10 -7.90
C THR A 25 15.16 9.31 -6.59
N SER A 26 15.71 9.82 -5.50
CA SER A 26 15.60 9.19 -4.19
C SER A 26 14.16 9.18 -3.69
N GLY A 27 13.44 10.32 -3.80
CA GLY A 27 12.03 10.40 -3.45
C GLY A 27 11.18 9.48 -4.32
N GLY A 28 11.43 9.43 -5.61
CA GLY A 28 10.76 8.53 -6.53
C GLY A 28 11.00 7.04 -6.19
N ARG A 29 12.23 6.70 -5.80
CA ARG A 29 12.54 5.34 -5.32
C ARG A 29 11.80 4.98 -4.05
N GLU A 30 11.75 5.87 -3.08
CA GLU A 30 11.02 5.64 -1.84
C GLU A 30 9.54 5.36 -2.10
N ILE A 31 8.92 6.11 -3.00
CA ILE A 31 7.52 5.90 -3.40
C ILE A 31 7.35 4.54 -4.08
N LEU A 32 8.26 4.17 -4.98
CA LEU A 32 8.21 2.89 -5.68
C LEU A 32 8.51 1.71 -4.76
N GLU A 33 9.40 1.87 -3.79
CA GLU A 33 9.73 0.84 -2.80
C GLU A 33 8.62 0.65 -1.77
N ALA A 34 7.79 1.68 -1.53
CA ALA A 34 6.64 1.57 -0.64
C ALA A 34 5.51 0.70 -1.22
N ALA A 35 5.45 0.56 -2.55
CA ALA A 35 4.52 -0.36 -3.18
C ALA A 35 5.07 -1.79 -3.10
N PRO A 36 4.26 -2.79 -2.70
CA PRO A 36 4.70 -4.18 -2.73
C PRO A 36 5.01 -4.65 -4.16
N PRO A 37 5.89 -5.65 -4.34
CA PRO A 37 6.06 -6.28 -5.64
C PRO A 37 4.73 -6.77 -6.20
N ALA A 38 4.58 -6.79 -7.54
CA ALA A 38 3.34 -7.16 -8.19
C ALA A 38 2.85 -8.57 -7.80
N GLU A 39 3.77 -9.51 -7.60
CA GLU A 39 3.44 -10.87 -7.15
C GLU A 39 2.85 -10.88 -5.74
N VAL A 40 3.38 -10.06 -4.84
CA VAL A 40 2.89 -9.91 -3.48
C VAL A 40 1.50 -9.28 -3.49
N SER A 41 1.31 -8.21 -4.27
CA SER A 41 0.00 -7.56 -4.40
C SER A 41 -1.06 -8.52 -4.93
N ARG A 42 -0.74 -9.32 -5.93
CA ARG A 42 -1.65 -10.35 -6.46
C ARG A 42 -1.97 -11.43 -5.43
N GLY A 43 -0.97 -11.84 -4.64
CA GLY A 43 -1.15 -12.78 -3.55
C GLY A 43 -2.11 -12.25 -2.48
N ILE A 44 -1.95 -10.98 -2.10
CA ILE A 44 -2.83 -10.32 -1.13
C ILE A 44 -4.26 -10.25 -1.67
N GLU A 45 -4.45 -9.83 -2.91
CA GLU A 45 -5.76 -9.76 -3.54
C GLU A 45 -6.42 -11.15 -3.65
N ALA A 46 -5.66 -12.17 -4.00
CA ALA A 46 -6.15 -13.54 -4.08
C ALA A 46 -6.64 -14.04 -2.71
N GLU A 47 -5.88 -13.77 -1.65
CA GLU A 47 -6.27 -14.14 -0.29
C GLU A 47 -7.49 -13.34 0.20
N ALA A 48 -7.56 -12.06 -0.12
CA ALA A 48 -8.72 -11.23 0.21
C ALA A 48 -9.99 -11.78 -0.47
N ARG A 49 -9.90 -12.19 -1.72
CA ARG A 49 -11.02 -12.81 -2.45
C ARG A 49 -11.37 -14.20 -1.92
N ARG A 50 -10.38 -14.99 -1.54
CA ARG A 50 -10.61 -16.29 -0.90
C ARG A 50 -11.39 -16.13 0.38
N VAL A 51 -11.00 -15.18 1.22
CA VAL A 51 -11.70 -14.86 2.47
C VAL A 51 -13.13 -14.38 2.18
N ALA A 52 -13.30 -13.53 1.17
CA ALA A 52 -14.62 -13.07 0.74
C ALA A 52 -15.53 -14.26 0.37
N GLY A 53 -15.00 -15.25 -0.35
CA GLY A 53 -15.74 -16.46 -0.70
C GLY A 53 -16.06 -17.32 0.51
N GLU A 54 -15.12 -17.46 1.45
CA GLU A 54 -15.28 -18.25 2.67
C GLU A 54 -16.39 -17.70 3.59
N PHE A 55 -16.45 -16.39 3.74
CA PHE A 55 -17.40 -15.73 4.64
C PHE A 55 -18.61 -15.11 3.94
N GLY A 56 -18.75 -15.28 2.62
CA GLY A 56 -19.86 -14.72 1.87
C GLY A 56 -19.83 -13.20 1.75
N LEU A 57 -18.65 -12.63 1.68
CA LEU A 57 -18.44 -11.19 1.54
C LEU A 57 -18.42 -10.78 0.06
N GLY A 58 -18.62 -9.48 -0.21
CA GLY A 58 -18.50 -8.94 -1.55
C GLY A 58 -17.05 -8.70 -2.00
N GLU A 59 -16.84 -8.00 -3.11
CA GLU A 59 -15.50 -7.66 -3.59
C GLU A 59 -14.73 -6.84 -2.56
N PRO A 60 -13.50 -7.26 -2.22
CA PRO A 60 -12.67 -6.52 -1.28
C PRO A 60 -12.05 -5.29 -1.91
N ILE A 61 -11.84 -4.26 -1.11
CA ILE A 61 -10.97 -3.13 -1.44
C ILE A 61 -9.66 -3.35 -0.69
N VAL A 62 -8.56 -3.51 -1.42
CA VAL A 62 -7.27 -3.90 -0.86
C VAL A 62 -6.28 -2.76 -1.01
N ARG A 63 -5.60 -2.41 0.07
CA ARG A 63 -4.48 -1.48 0.08
C ARG A 63 -3.31 -2.15 0.77
N ALA A 64 -2.14 -2.01 0.17
CA ALA A 64 -0.94 -2.59 0.74
C ALA A 64 0.25 -1.64 0.59
N THR A 65 1.06 -1.55 1.63
CA THR A 65 2.27 -0.72 1.67
C THR A 65 3.40 -1.53 2.31
N LYS A 66 4.57 -1.47 1.71
CA LYS A 66 5.77 -2.12 2.23
C LYS A 66 6.74 -1.07 2.77
N LEU A 67 6.85 -0.99 4.09
CA LEU A 67 7.78 -0.11 4.80
C LEU A 67 8.42 -0.90 5.96
N GLY A 68 9.46 -1.68 5.64
CA GLY A 68 10.04 -2.60 6.60
C GLY A 68 9.17 -3.83 6.81
N ALA A 69 7.92 -3.64 7.24
CA ALA A 69 6.88 -4.65 7.31
C ALA A 69 5.89 -4.48 6.15
N LEU A 70 5.06 -5.46 5.92
CA LEU A 70 3.98 -5.39 4.94
C LEU A 70 2.69 -4.98 5.66
N TYR A 71 2.21 -3.78 5.35
CA TYR A 71 0.95 -3.26 5.90
C TYR A 71 -0.16 -3.50 4.90
N VAL A 72 -1.17 -4.24 5.31
CA VAL A 72 -2.30 -4.61 4.47
C VAL A 72 -3.59 -4.10 5.10
N GLU A 73 -4.40 -3.41 4.33
CA GLU A 73 -5.73 -3.00 4.72
C GLU A 73 -6.73 -3.56 3.72
N VAL A 74 -7.72 -4.27 4.21
CA VAL A 74 -8.77 -4.86 3.38
C VAL A 74 -10.12 -4.45 3.93
N ASP A 75 -10.93 -3.84 3.09
CA ASP A 75 -12.27 -3.38 3.42
C ASP A 75 -13.30 -4.22 2.66
N TYR A 76 -14.33 -4.67 3.37
CA TYR A 76 -15.45 -5.38 2.79
C TYR A 76 -16.74 -4.64 3.09
N LEU A 77 -17.59 -4.53 2.07
CA LEU A 77 -18.93 -3.99 2.23
C LEU A 77 -19.87 -5.11 2.64
N VAL A 78 -20.61 -4.93 3.72
CA VAL A 78 -21.52 -5.92 4.28
C VAL A 78 -22.90 -5.37 4.52
N GLY A 79 -23.90 -6.21 4.68
CA GLY A 79 -25.26 -5.82 5.05
C GLY A 79 -25.38 -5.41 6.51
N ALA A 80 -26.25 -4.45 6.78
CA ALA A 80 -26.46 -3.95 8.13
C ALA A 80 -27.04 -5.03 9.05
N GLY A 81 -26.46 -5.16 10.24
CA GLY A 81 -26.94 -6.09 11.28
C GLY A 81 -26.56 -7.55 11.06
N GLU A 82 -25.81 -7.87 10.01
CA GLU A 82 -25.39 -9.24 9.70
C GLU A 82 -24.08 -9.64 10.37
N TRP A 83 -23.31 -8.68 10.86
CA TRP A 83 -21.95 -8.92 11.34
C TRP A 83 -21.72 -8.28 12.71
N ASP A 84 -21.04 -9.02 13.58
CA ASP A 84 -20.56 -8.53 14.87
C ASP A 84 -19.03 -8.51 14.91
N VAL A 85 -18.46 -7.95 16.00
CA VAL A 85 -17.00 -7.84 16.16
C VAL A 85 -16.33 -9.22 16.16
N SER A 86 -16.97 -10.20 16.76
CA SER A 86 -16.44 -11.58 16.80
C SER A 86 -16.32 -12.19 15.40
N GLU A 87 -17.28 -11.92 14.54
CA GLU A 87 -17.25 -12.40 13.14
C GLU A 87 -16.19 -11.65 12.34
N GLU A 88 -16.04 -10.36 12.56
CA GLU A 88 -14.96 -9.57 11.96
C GLU A 88 -13.58 -10.09 12.37
N ASP A 89 -13.40 -10.49 13.61
CA ASP A 89 -12.16 -11.09 14.09
C ASP A 89 -11.84 -12.41 13.38
N LYS A 90 -12.84 -13.22 13.10
CA LYS A 90 -12.66 -14.47 12.33
C LYS A 90 -12.19 -14.18 10.90
N VAL A 91 -12.77 -13.19 10.27
CA VAL A 91 -12.36 -12.74 8.92
C VAL A 91 -10.90 -12.30 8.94
N ARG A 92 -10.54 -11.46 9.91
CA ARG A 92 -9.16 -10.98 10.06
C ARG A 92 -8.17 -12.12 10.28
N ARG A 93 -8.48 -13.07 11.14
CA ARG A 93 -7.62 -14.22 11.40
C ARG A 93 -7.42 -15.08 10.16
N SER A 94 -8.47 -15.30 9.40
CA SER A 94 -8.38 -16.09 8.15
C SER A 94 -7.48 -15.40 7.14
N LEU A 95 -7.60 -14.09 6.99
CA LEU A 95 -6.75 -13.30 6.09
C LEU A 95 -5.28 -13.34 6.54
N ILE A 96 -5.02 -13.11 7.82
CA ILE A 96 -3.66 -13.12 8.37
C ILE A 96 -3.00 -14.49 8.15
N ALA A 97 -3.72 -15.57 8.42
CA ALA A 97 -3.21 -16.91 8.19
C ALA A 97 -2.87 -17.16 6.71
N GLY A 98 -3.71 -16.67 5.81
CA GLY A 98 -3.49 -16.79 4.37
C GLY A 98 -2.32 -15.95 3.86
N LEU A 99 -1.98 -14.86 4.52
CA LEU A 99 -0.86 -13.98 4.15
C LEU A 99 0.48 -14.44 4.72
N ASP A 100 0.48 -15.30 5.73
CA ASP A 100 1.70 -15.80 6.37
C ASP A 100 2.70 -16.44 5.39
N PRO A 101 2.27 -17.25 4.41
CA PRO A 101 3.18 -17.84 3.42
C PRO A 101 3.94 -16.83 2.54
N LEU A 102 3.54 -15.58 2.51
CA LEU A 102 4.26 -14.55 1.75
C LEU A 102 5.64 -14.22 2.33
N GLY A 103 5.91 -14.62 3.58
CA GLY A 103 7.23 -14.49 4.19
C GLY A 103 7.58 -13.10 4.69
N TYR A 104 6.62 -12.20 4.80
CA TYR A 104 6.80 -10.86 5.34
C TYR A 104 6.28 -10.78 6.77
N ASP A 105 6.79 -9.81 7.54
CA ASP A 105 6.13 -9.38 8.76
C ASP A 105 4.87 -8.60 8.36
N VAL A 106 3.70 -9.19 8.55
CA VAL A 106 2.44 -8.66 8.03
C VAL A 106 1.63 -8.01 9.15
N TRP A 107 1.27 -6.76 8.92
CA TRP A 107 0.32 -6.01 9.74
C TRP A 107 -0.96 -5.87 8.93
N ALA A 108 -1.92 -6.71 9.19
CA ALA A 108 -3.17 -6.72 8.45
C ALA A 108 -4.30 -6.13 9.29
N ASN A 109 -5.07 -5.25 8.67
CA ASN A 109 -6.30 -4.72 9.23
C ASN A 109 -7.45 -5.05 8.28
N VAL A 110 -8.56 -5.49 8.85
CA VAL A 110 -9.78 -5.79 8.10
C VAL A 110 -10.89 -4.94 8.66
N GLU A 111 -11.60 -4.25 7.80
CA GLU A 111 -12.76 -3.46 8.15
C GLU A 111 -14.00 -3.99 7.43
N LEU A 112 -15.06 -4.19 8.17
CA LEU A 112 -16.38 -4.48 7.62
C LEU A 112 -17.24 -3.24 7.78
N THR A 113 -17.80 -2.74 6.70
CA THR A 113 -18.60 -1.53 6.71
C THR A 113 -19.88 -1.72 5.90
N THR A 114 -20.94 -1.04 6.33
CA THR A 114 -22.19 -1.00 5.58
C THR A 114 -22.26 0.23 4.67
N ASP A 115 -21.31 1.15 4.80
CA ASP A 115 -21.29 2.42 4.09
C ASP A 115 -20.21 2.39 2.99
N PRO A 116 -20.61 2.46 1.70
CA PRO A 116 -19.64 2.48 0.61
C PRO A 116 -18.64 3.63 0.67
N ASP A 117 -19.00 4.75 1.29
CA ASP A 117 -18.12 5.91 1.42
C ASP A 117 -16.98 5.68 2.41
N LEU A 118 -17.13 4.71 3.32
CA LEU A 118 -16.11 4.35 4.30
C LEU A 118 -15.20 3.21 3.85
N ALA A 119 -15.47 2.59 2.72
CA ALA A 119 -14.77 1.40 2.22
C ALA A 119 -13.56 1.74 1.33
N TYR A 120 -12.96 2.92 1.48
CA TYR A 120 -11.71 3.25 0.75
C TYR A 120 -10.84 4.29 1.43
#